data_556c7104ebf4ceabd6db5f8f1d770cc1
#
_entry.id   556c7104ebf4ceabd6db5f8f1d770cc1
#
_cell.length_a   1.000
_cell.length_b   1.000
_cell.length_c   1.000
_cell.angle_alpha   90.00
_cell.angle_beta   90.00
_cell.angle_gamma   90.00
#
_symmetry.space_group_name_H-M   'P 1'
#
loop_
_entity.id
_entity.type
_entity.pdbx_description
1 polymer ?
#
loop_
_entity_poly.entity_id
_entity_poly.type
_entity_poly.pdbx_seq_one_letter_code
_entity_poly.pdbx_strand_id
1 'polypeptide(L)'
;MTSIEVAVRMGIALRTYQDFEKGKGDFDLWKIRRFAKATRSDAIGIVLAVMYGNPKIAIVVMRSKFLMTGWLGFMELWRTLGDRIHLIPAAQVLLGMRKTGEFLQQFLDRRAASFEHWLERSLDELYEDPDDVEDSR
;
A
#
# COMPACT_ATOMS: atom_id res chain seq x y z
N MET A 1 16.89 -1.47 7.50
CA MET A 1 16.96 -0.35 8.48
C MET A 1 17.21 -0.93 9.85
N THR A 2 18.18 -0.40 10.57
CA THR A 2 18.49 -0.81 11.96
C THR A 2 17.57 -0.07 12.95
N SER A 3 17.39 -0.60 14.17
CA SER A 3 16.61 0.07 15.22
C SER A 3 17.13 1.48 15.54
N ILE A 4 18.44 1.69 15.43
CA ILE A 4 19.05 3.01 15.62
C ILE A 4 18.59 3.99 14.53
N GLU A 5 18.65 3.58 13.27
CA GLU A 5 18.22 4.42 12.14
C GLU A 5 16.74 4.79 12.24
N VAL A 6 15.90 3.84 12.66
CA VAL A 6 14.47 4.10 12.85
C VAL A 6 14.26 5.10 14.00
N ALA A 7 14.89 4.90 15.15
CA ALA A 7 14.80 5.81 16.28
C ALA A 7 15.21 7.25 15.92
N VAL A 8 16.33 7.40 15.20
CA VAL A 8 16.81 8.71 14.70
C VAL A 8 15.76 9.35 13.77
N ARG A 9 15.24 8.62 12.80
CA ARG A 9 14.20 9.13 11.89
C ARG A 9 12.88 9.46 12.60
N MET A 10 12.55 8.73 13.65
CA MET A 10 11.41 9.03 14.52
C MET A 10 11.66 10.25 15.43
N GLY A 11 12.92 10.66 15.61
CA GLY A 11 13.31 11.72 16.54
C GLY A 11 13.03 11.35 18.00
N ILE A 12 13.29 10.10 18.38
CA ILE A 12 13.14 9.58 19.75
C ILE A 12 14.40 8.84 20.18
N ALA A 13 14.59 8.69 21.50
CA ALA A 13 15.70 7.91 22.04
C ALA A 13 15.58 6.43 21.63
N LEU A 14 16.71 5.77 21.40
CA LEU A 14 16.76 4.34 21.01
C LEU A 14 16.01 3.46 22.03
N ARG A 15 16.14 3.71 23.32
CA ARG A 15 15.44 2.97 24.38
C ARG A 15 13.91 3.10 24.24
N THR A 16 13.43 4.32 23.97
CA THR A 16 12.00 4.58 23.75
C THR A 16 11.48 3.84 22.51
N TYR A 17 12.29 3.77 21.43
CA TYR A 17 11.96 2.99 20.27
C TYR A 17 11.92 1.49 20.56
N GLN A 18 12.89 0.96 21.29
CA GLN A 18 12.94 -0.46 21.67
C GLN A 18 11.75 -0.87 22.55
N ASP A 19 11.31 0.00 23.45
CA ASP A 19 10.11 -0.24 24.27
C ASP A 19 8.83 -0.23 23.40
N PHE A 20 8.75 0.70 22.45
CA PHE A 20 7.67 0.73 21.45
C PHE A 20 7.64 -0.54 20.58
N GLU A 21 8.79 -0.97 20.07
CA GLU A 21 8.93 -2.18 19.24
C GLU A 21 8.51 -3.45 19.99
N LYS A 22 8.75 -3.51 21.29
CA LYS A 22 8.32 -4.60 22.19
C LYS A 22 6.87 -4.50 22.64
N GLY A 23 6.13 -3.49 22.18
CA GLY A 23 4.76 -3.25 22.60
C GLY A 23 4.63 -2.82 24.06
N LYS A 24 5.70 -2.26 24.66
CA LYS A 24 5.68 -1.73 26.01
C LYS A 24 5.12 -0.31 26.02
N GLY A 25 4.16 -0.06 26.90
CA GLY A 25 3.50 1.22 27.08
C GLY A 25 2.15 1.29 26.37
N ASP A 26 1.51 2.46 26.47
CA ASP A 26 0.19 2.70 25.92
C ASP A 26 0.20 2.79 24.39
N PHE A 27 -0.95 2.49 23.79
CA PHE A 27 -1.20 2.68 22.38
C PHE A 27 -1.08 4.17 22.01
N ASP A 28 -0.01 4.52 21.30
CA ASP A 28 0.35 5.90 20.97
C ASP A 28 0.32 6.13 19.46
N LEU A 29 -0.75 6.75 18.99
CA LEU A 29 -0.96 7.09 17.57
C LEU A 29 0.14 8.00 17.02
N TRP A 30 0.71 8.88 17.85
CA TRP A 30 1.77 9.77 17.43
C TRP A 30 3.07 9.01 17.16
N LYS A 31 3.43 8.03 17.99
CA LYS A 31 4.56 7.14 17.75
C LYS A 31 4.34 6.29 16.51
N ILE A 32 3.12 5.75 16.31
CA ILE A 32 2.77 4.99 15.10
C ILE A 32 2.94 5.84 13.84
N ARG A 33 2.46 7.09 13.84
CA ARG A 33 2.63 8.00 12.69
C ARG A 33 4.11 8.29 12.39
N ARG A 34 4.92 8.52 13.43
CA ARG A 34 6.37 8.73 13.27
C ARG A 34 7.06 7.49 12.74
N PHE A 35 6.73 6.32 13.28
CA PHE A 35 7.22 5.05 12.79
C PHE A 35 6.86 4.83 11.32
N ALA A 36 5.61 5.00 10.96
CA ALA A 36 5.15 4.85 9.59
C ALA A 36 5.87 5.82 8.63
N LYS A 37 6.09 7.09 9.05
CA LYS A 37 6.88 8.06 8.29
C LYS A 37 8.34 7.62 8.13
N ALA A 38 8.98 7.17 9.20
CA ALA A 38 10.37 6.75 9.22
C ALA A 38 10.63 5.52 8.34
N THR A 39 9.70 4.57 8.35
CA THR A 39 9.76 3.30 7.60
C THR A 39 9.08 3.35 6.23
N ARG A 40 8.41 4.46 5.89
CA ARG A 40 7.59 4.64 4.70
C ARG A 40 6.44 3.62 4.58
N SER A 41 5.93 3.15 5.72
CA SER A 41 4.83 2.20 5.79
C SER A 41 3.46 2.89 5.89
N ASP A 42 2.39 2.08 5.85
CA ASP A 42 1.00 2.54 5.98
C ASP A 42 0.62 2.69 7.45
N ALA A 43 0.45 3.93 7.93
CA ALA A 43 0.12 4.20 9.32
C ALA A 43 -1.25 3.64 9.73
N ILE A 44 -2.24 3.70 8.84
CA ILE A 44 -3.59 3.17 9.10
C ILE A 44 -3.54 1.64 9.15
N GLY A 45 -2.74 1.03 8.27
CA GLY A 45 -2.50 -0.41 8.29
C GLY A 45 -1.91 -0.90 9.62
N ILE A 46 -0.96 -0.14 10.20
CA ILE A 46 -0.39 -0.46 11.51
C ILE A 46 -1.45 -0.33 12.61
N VAL A 47 -2.22 0.76 12.61
CA VAL A 47 -3.31 0.98 13.59
C VAL A 47 -4.31 -0.18 13.56
N LEU A 48 -4.80 -0.54 12.38
CA LEU A 48 -5.76 -1.64 12.23
C LEU A 48 -5.15 -3.00 12.61
N ALA A 49 -3.88 -3.23 12.27
CA ALA A 49 -3.19 -4.46 12.66
C ALA A 49 -3.14 -4.62 14.19
N VAL A 50 -2.87 -3.53 14.92
CA VAL A 50 -2.88 -3.52 16.38
C VAL A 50 -4.29 -3.70 16.95
N MET A 51 -5.28 -2.97 16.42
CA MET A 51 -6.67 -3.04 16.89
C MET A 51 -7.28 -4.43 16.72
N TYR A 52 -6.97 -5.13 15.62
CA TYR A 52 -7.48 -6.46 15.33
C TYR A 52 -6.56 -7.60 15.78
N GLY A 53 -5.40 -7.28 16.38
CA GLY A 53 -4.40 -8.29 16.75
C GLY A 53 -3.88 -9.10 15.56
N ASN A 54 -3.92 -8.53 14.35
CA ASN A 54 -3.54 -9.22 13.11
C ASN A 54 -2.44 -8.47 12.36
N PRO A 55 -1.16 -8.83 12.56
CA PRO A 55 -0.03 -8.16 11.91
C PRO A 55 -0.02 -8.30 10.38
N LYS A 56 -0.70 -9.31 9.82
CA LYS A 56 -0.79 -9.49 8.36
C LYS A 56 -1.41 -8.27 7.66
N ILE A 57 -2.34 -7.57 8.32
CA ILE A 57 -2.96 -6.35 7.79
C ILE A 57 -1.88 -5.32 7.45
N ALA A 58 -0.98 -5.02 8.41
CA ALA A 58 0.10 -4.06 8.19
C ALA A 58 1.07 -4.53 7.09
N ILE A 59 1.44 -5.81 7.07
CA ILE A 59 2.39 -6.36 6.09
C ILE A 59 1.86 -6.25 4.67
N VAL A 60 0.59 -6.60 4.46
CA VAL A 60 -0.03 -6.58 3.11
C VAL A 60 -0.11 -5.17 2.54
N VAL A 61 -0.46 -4.18 3.37
CA VAL A 61 -0.70 -2.81 2.87
C VAL A 61 0.49 -1.87 2.99
N MET A 62 1.55 -2.25 3.72
CA MET A 62 2.62 -1.33 4.09
C MET A 62 3.36 -0.70 2.90
N ARG A 63 3.56 -1.44 1.81
CA ARG A 63 4.28 -0.96 0.62
C ARG A 63 3.43 -0.08 -0.28
N SER A 64 2.16 -0.42 -0.42
CA SER A 64 1.21 0.29 -1.30
C SER A 64 0.63 1.54 -0.66
N LYS A 65 0.71 1.66 0.68
CA LYS A 65 -0.01 2.67 1.47
C LYS A 65 -1.52 2.65 1.17
N PHE A 66 -2.04 1.46 0.92
CA PHE A 66 -3.38 1.23 0.41
C PHE A 66 -4.45 1.86 1.30
N LEU A 67 -4.33 1.68 2.63
CA LEU A 67 -5.32 2.21 3.58
C LEU A 67 -5.18 3.73 3.77
N MET A 68 -3.96 4.27 3.77
CA MET A 68 -3.77 5.72 3.79
C MET A 68 -4.32 6.38 2.52
N THR A 69 -4.13 5.77 1.36
CA THR A 69 -4.69 6.25 0.09
C THR A 69 -6.21 6.12 0.08
N GLY A 70 -6.75 5.01 0.59
CA GLY A 70 -8.20 4.82 0.77
C GLY A 70 -8.81 5.88 1.70
N TRP A 71 -8.10 6.26 2.76
CA TRP A 71 -8.51 7.35 3.63
C TRP A 71 -8.58 8.69 2.91
N LEU A 72 -7.60 9.01 2.06
CA LEU A 72 -7.65 10.22 1.24
C LEU A 72 -8.85 10.20 0.30
N GLY A 73 -9.15 9.06 -0.33
CA GLY A 73 -10.35 8.88 -1.14
C GLY A 73 -11.64 9.08 -0.34
N PHE A 74 -11.71 8.58 0.90
CA PHE A 74 -12.83 8.83 1.79
C PHE A 74 -12.98 10.31 2.14
N MET A 75 -11.91 11.03 2.42
CA MET A 75 -11.94 12.46 2.70
C MET A 75 -12.43 13.26 1.49
N GLU A 76 -12.05 12.84 0.28
CA GLU A 76 -12.54 13.46 -0.96
C GLU A 76 -14.05 13.20 -1.16
N LEU A 77 -14.48 11.97 -0.89
CA LEU A 77 -15.89 11.60 -0.92
C LEU A 77 -16.71 12.42 0.10
N TRP A 78 -16.18 12.59 1.30
CA TRP A 78 -16.80 13.44 2.32
C TRP A 78 -16.95 14.89 1.84
N ARG A 79 -15.89 15.45 1.26
CA ARG A 79 -15.92 16.82 0.72
C ARG A 79 -16.99 16.98 -0.36
N THR A 80 -17.17 15.96 -1.21
CA THR A 80 -18.16 15.94 -2.29
C THR A 80 -19.58 15.79 -1.79
N LEU A 81 -19.82 14.91 -0.82
CA LEU A 81 -21.15 14.56 -0.32
C LEU A 81 -21.61 15.45 0.84
N GLY A 82 -20.65 15.99 1.59
CA GLY A 82 -20.93 16.78 2.80
C GLY A 82 -21.79 16.00 3.80
N ASP A 83 -22.72 16.69 4.44
CA ASP A 83 -23.59 16.10 5.45
C ASP A 83 -24.52 15.00 4.90
N ARG A 84 -24.69 14.91 3.58
CA ARG A 84 -25.51 13.85 2.96
C ARG A 84 -24.91 12.45 3.07
N ILE A 85 -23.67 12.31 3.50
CA ILE A 85 -23.01 11.02 3.66
C ILE A 85 -23.77 10.09 4.61
N HIS A 86 -24.45 10.65 5.64
CA HIS A 86 -25.23 9.86 6.59
C HIS A 86 -26.51 9.26 5.99
N LEU A 87 -26.94 9.73 4.82
CA LEU A 87 -28.12 9.21 4.11
C LEU A 87 -27.80 7.97 3.28
N ILE A 88 -26.50 7.61 3.13
CA ILE A 88 -26.08 6.49 2.30
C ILE A 88 -26.29 5.18 3.09
N PRO A 89 -27.15 4.27 2.61
CA PRO A 89 -27.32 2.97 3.24
C PRO A 89 -26.02 2.15 3.23
N ALA A 90 -25.75 1.38 4.29
CA ALA A 90 -24.56 0.54 4.38
C ALA A 90 -24.40 -0.43 3.18
N ALA A 91 -25.52 -0.95 2.65
CA ALA A 91 -25.50 -1.79 1.45
C ALA A 91 -24.91 -1.07 0.23
N GLN A 92 -25.17 0.22 0.06
CA GLN A 92 -24.63 1.01 -1.04
C GLN A 92 -23.13 1.28 -0.85
N VAL A 93 -22.68 1.47 0.39
CA VAL A 93 -21.23 1.57 0.70
C VAL A 93 -20.51 0.27 0.32
N LEU A 94 -21.07 -0.88 0.72
CA LEU A 94 -20.50 -2.19 0.37
C LEU A 94 -20.49 -2.44 -1.14
N LEU A 95 -21.55 -2.04 -1.84
CA LEU A 95 -21.62 -2.14 -3.30
C LEU A 95 -20.54 -1.29 -3.97
N GLY A 96 -20.35 -0.05 -3.50
CA GLY A 96 -19.27 0.83 -3.97
C GLY A 96 -17.89 0.22 -3.76
N MET A 97 -17.63 -0.34 -2.57
CA MET A 97 -16.36 -1.04 -2.27
C MET A 97 -16.13 -2.26 -3.19
N ARG A 98 -17.19 -3.04 -3.48
CA ARG A 98 -17.11 -4.16 -4.42
C ARG A 98 -16.73 -3.69 -5.83
N LYS A 99 -17.38 -2.64 -6.33
CA LYS A 99 -17.06 -2.05 -7.64
C LYS A 99 -15.63 -1.53 -7.70
N THR A 100 -15.15 -0.92 -6.64
CA THR A 100 -13.75 -0.50 -6.51
C THR A 100 -12.81 -1.71 -6.57
N GLY A 101 -13.15 -2.81 -5.89
CA GLY A 101 -12.38 -4.06 -5.93
C GLY A 101 -12.31 -4.65 -7.34
N GLU A 102 -13.45 -4.74 -8.05
CA GLU A 102 -13.51 -5.21 -9.43
C GLU A 102 -12.64 -4.35 -10.37
N PHE A 103 -12.70 -3.03 -10.23
CA PHE A 103 -11.87 -2.10 -11.00
C PHE A 103 -10.38 -2.29 -10.74
N LEU A 104 -9.97 -2.42 -9.47
CA LEU A 104 -8.57 -2.63 -9.10
C LEU A 104 -8.06 -4.00 -9.58
N GLN A 105 -8.88 -5.04 -9.54
CA GLN A 105 -8.52 -6.34 -10.06
C GLN A 105 -8.28 -6.29 -11.58
N GLN A 106 -9.18 -5.69 -12.34
CA GLN A 106 -9.01 -5.49 -13.79
C GLN A 106 -7.75 -4.68 -14.14
N PHE A 107 -7.38 -3.71 -13.28
CA PHE A 107 -6.14 -2.96 -13.43
C PHE A 107 -4.91 -3.87 -13.26
N LEU A 108 -4.91 -4.74 -12.24
CA LEU A 108 -3.82 -5.68 -11.97
C LEU A 108 -3.68 -6.72 -13.09
N ASP A 109 -4.81 -7.26 -13.56
CA ASP A 109 -4.85 -8.25 -14.66
C ASP A 109 -4.28 -7.67 -15.95
N ARG A 110 -4.66 -6.44 -16.29
CA ARG A 110 -4.11 -5.73 -17.46
C ARG A 110 -2.62 -5.47 -17.35
N ARG A 111 -2.14 -5.12 -16.14
CA ARG A 111 -0.72 -4.90 -15.90
C ARG A 111 0.09 -6.19 -16.01
N ALA A 112 -0.44 -7.32 -15.52
CA ALA A 112 0.20 -8.63 -15.64
C ALA A 112 0.31 -9.04 -17.12
N ALA A 113 -0.78 -8.98 -17.89
CA ALA A 113 -0.80 -9.28 -19.30
C ALA A 113 0.17 -8.39 -20.12
N SER A 114 0.25 -7.10 -19.79
CA SER A 114 1.18 -6.15 -20.41
C SER A 114 2.64 -6.50 -20.14
N PHE A 115 2.95 -6.96 -18.93
CA PHE A 115 4.30 -7.39 -18.56
C PHE A 115 4.69 -8.71 -19.26
N GLU A 116 3.79 -9.68 -19.32
CA GLU A 116 4.00 -10.95 -20.03
C GLU A 116 4.29 -10.71 -21.51
N HIS A 117 3.47 -9.89 -22.17
CA HIS A 117 3.68 -9.54 -23.58
C HIS A 117 5.00 -8.79 -23.84
N TRP A 118 5.41 -7.90 -22.92
CA TRP A 118 6.71 -7.24 -23.00
C TRP A 118 7.86 -8.24 -22.84
N LEU A 119 7.74 -9.18 -21.90
CA LEU A 119 8.75 -10.20 -21.65
C LEU A 119 8.92 -11.14 -22.83
N GLU A 120 7.80 -11.64 -23.42
CA GLU A 120 7.81 -12.48 -24.61
C GLU A 120 8.54 -11.77 -25.76
N ARG A 121 8.19 -10.53 -26.07
CA ARG A 121 8.83 -9.74 -27.14
C ARG A 121 10.34 -9.55 -26.88
N SER A 122 10.71 -9.24 -25.64
CA SER A 122 12.12 -9.03 -25.28
C SER A 122 12.95 -10.32 -25.36
N LEU A 123 12.33 -11.47 -25.09
CA LEU A 123 12.97 -12.77 -25.27
C LEU A 123 13.12 -13.12 -26.75
N ASP A 124 12.10 -12.86 -27.57
CA ASP A 124 12.17 -13.08 -29.03
C ASP A 124 13.31 -12.26 -29.65
N GLU A 125 13.43 -10.97 -29.28
CA GLU A 125 14.53 -10.10 -29.73
C GLU A 125 15.93 -10.62 -29.33
N LEU A 126 16.05 -11.36 -28.21
CA LEU A 126 17.31 -11.97 -27.77
C LEU A 126 17.65 -13.26 -28.53
N TYR A 127 16.64 -13.93 -29.11
CA TYR A 127 16.81 -15.17 -29.88
C TYR A 127 16.88 -14.92 -31.39
N GLU A 128 16.60 -13.71 -31.89
CA GLU A 128 16.85 -13.33 -33.28
C GLU A 128 18.36 -13.24 -33.51
N ASP A 129 18.88 -14.10 -34.39
CA ASP A 129 20.30 -14.14 -34.73
C ASP A 129 20.64 -12.85 -35.52
N PRO A 130 21.69 -12.10 -35.18
CA PRO A 130 22.08 -10.89 -35.91
C PRO A 130 22.40 -11.16 -37.38
N ASP A 131 22.69 -12.40 -37.74
CA ASP A 131 23.06 -12.81 -39.10
C ASP A 131 21.85 -13.03 -40.02
N ASP A 132 20.61 -13.15 -39.51
CA ASP A 132 19.41 -13.32 -40.35
C ASP A 132 18.92 -12.02 -41.02
N VAL A 133 19.48 -10.86 -40.65
CA VAL A 133 19.06 -9.56 -41.21
C VAL A 133 19.81 -9.18 -42.50
N GLU A 134 20.93 -9.82 -42.82
CA GLU A 134 21.74 -9.47 -44.02
C GLU A 134 21.30 -10.14 -45.34
N ASP A 135 20.45 -11.17 -45.29
CA ASP A 135 20.04 -11.90 -46.53
C ASP A 135 18.76 -11.36 -47.19
N SER A 136 18.28 -10.19 -46.79
CA SER A 136 17.05 -9.55 -47.33
C SER A 136 17.32 -8.24 -48.10
N ARG A 137 18.54 -8.07 -48.67
CA ARG A 137 18.82 -6.90 -49.54
C ARG A 137 19.17 -7.31 -50.97
#